data_ad76fab9ffa9ff53b675d7504cc0263e
#
_entry.id   ad76fab9ffa9ff53b675d7504cc0263e
#
_cell.length_a   1.000
_cell.length_b   1.000
_cell.length_c   1.000
_cell.angle_alpha   90.00
_cell.angle_beta   90.00
_cell.angle_gamma   90.00
#
_symmetry.space_group_name_H-M   'P 1'
#
loop_
_entity.id
_entity.type
_entity.pdbx_description
1 polymer ?
#
loop_
_entity_poly.entity_id
_entity_poly.type
_entity_poly.pdbx_seq_one_letter_code
_entity_poly.pdbx_strand_id
1 'polypeptide(L)'
;MEANECFIASVGKDWHKISNCNVHMTVKRRLQRTVIRGSEGDDLLDEGAESAEYTITGNMSLSEYKEILTIFRAGQPWFHDPFEERQMKALFLRIDYDSATGTFEFILMEDAEQSEIKS
;
A
#
# COMPACT_ATOMS: atom_id res chain seq x y z
N MET A 1 -12.75 10.54 -10.37
CA MET A 1 -13.34 9.31 -9.85
C MET A 1 -12.81 9.02 -8.46
N GLU A 2 -13.70 8.69 -7.57
CA GLU A 2 -13.30 8.43 -6.20
C GLU A 2 -13.19 6.93 -5.97
N ALA A 3 -12.13 6.56 -5.25
CA ALA A 3 -11.95 5.17 -4.85
C ALA A 3 -12.49 5.04 -3.43
N ASN A 4 -13.65 4.41 -3.29
CA ASN A 4 -14.28 4.27 -1.98
C ASN A 4 -14.38 2.82 -1.53
N GLU A 5 -13.62 1.95 -2.15
CA GLU A 5 -13.52 0.56 -1.70
C GLU A 5 -12.22 -0.03 -2.22
N CYS A 6 -11.73 -1.01 -1.50
CA CYS A 6 -10.53 -1.71 -1.92
C CYS A 6 -10.57 -3.11 -1.35
N PHE A 7 -9.64 -3.95 -1.77
CA PHE A 7 -9.62 -5.34 -1.36
C PHE A 7 -8.25 -5.70 -0.83
N ILE A 8 -8.22 -6.51 0.21
CA ILE A 8 -6.98 -6.94 0.83
C ILE A 8 -7.14 -8.42 1.19
N ALA A 9 -6.06 -9.16 1.17
CA ALA A 9 -6.12 -10.59 1.48
C ALA A 9 -4.81 -11.08 2.05
N SER A 10 -4.91 -12.06 2.95
CA SER A 10 -3.73 -12.82 3.35
C SER A 10 -3.39 -13.80 2.23
N VAL A 11 -2.14 -14.24 2.23
CA VAL A 11 -1.71 -15.20 1.23
C VAL A 11 -2.56 -16.47 1.35
N GLY A 12 -3.15 -16.86 0.22
CA GLY A 12 -3.96 -18.07 0.18
C GLY A 12 -5.36 -17.92 0.71
N LYS A 13 -5.78 -16.70 1.02
CA LYS A 13 -7.12 -16.46 1.52
C LYS A 13 -7.93 -15.65 0.53
N ASP A 14 -9.23 -15.62 0.76
CA ASP A 14 -10.12 -14.84 -0.09
C ASP A 14 -9.92 -13.36 0.12
N TRP A 15 -10.32 -12.60 -0.89
CA TRP A 15 -10.26 -11.15 -0.81
C TRP A 15 -11.26 -10.63 0.21
N HIS A 16 -10.82 -9.72 1.03
CA HIS A 16 -11.67 -9.03 1.99
C HIS A 16 -11.90 -7.62 1.50
N LYS A 17 -13.16 -7.25 1.36
CA LYS A 17 -13.53 -5.96 0.83
C LYS A 17 -13.62 -4.93 1.95
N ILE A 18 -12.98 -3.81 1.74
CA ILE A 18 -13.09 -2.67 2.65
C ILE A 18 -13.96 -1.64 1.95
N SER A 19 -15.16 -1.43 2.50
CA SER A 19 -16.14 -0.54 1.89
C SER A 19 -16.18 0.78 2.62
N ASN A 20 -16.80 1.77 1.99
CA ASN A 20 -17.03 3.08 2.62
C ASN A 20 -15.75 3.67 3.14
N CYS A 21 -14.72 3.60 2.34
CA CYS A 21 -13.41 4.11 2.73
C CYS A 21 -12.94 5.11 1.72
N ASN A 22 -11.96 5.89 2.13
CA ASN A 22 -11.25 6.79 1.25
C ASN A 22 -9.86 6.24 1.06
N VAL A 23 -9.45 6.08 -0.19
CA VAL A 23 -8.12 5.55 -0.51
C VAL A 23 -7.31 6.68 -1.11
N HIS A 24 -6.22 7.01 -0.46
CA HIS A 24 -5.31 8.05 -0.92
C HIS A 24 -4.03 7.38 -1.37
N MET A 25 -3.61 7.66 -2.58
CA MET A 25 -2.43 7.03 -3.16
C MET A 25 -1.35 8.07 -3.39
N THR A 26 -0.15 7.74 -2.99
CA THR A 26 1.03 8.56 -3.25
C THR A 26 2.07 7.69 -3.93
N VAL A 27 2.56 8.16 -5.06
CA VAL A 27 3.56 7.40 -5.81
C VAL A 27 4.81 8.25 -5.89
N LYS A 28 5.93 7.63 -5.54
CA LYS A 28 7.22 8.30 -5.58
C LYS A 28 8.16 7.51 -6.46
N ARG A 29 9.01 8.22 -7.16
CA ARG A 29 10.03 7.59 -7.96
C ARG A 29 11.35 7.67 -7.23
N ARG A 30 12.03 6.56 -7.19
CA ARG A 30 13.32 6.49 -6.51
C ARG A 30 14.40 6.98 -7.45
N LEU A 31 15.08 8.03 -7.04
CA LEU A 31 16.14 8.63 -7.82
C LEU A 31 17.41 8.67 -6.99
N GLN A 32 18.52 8.46 -7.66
CA GLN A 32 19.81 8.56 -7.02
C GLN A 32 20.65 9.55 -7.80
N ARG A 33 21.15 10.54 -7.11
CA ARG A 33 21.99 11.57 -7.73
C ARG A 33 23.42 11.32 -7.35
N THR A 34 24.26 11.21 -8.36
CA THR A 34 25.67 10.97 -8.15
C THR A 34 26.45 12.12 -8.73
N VAL A 35 27.33 12.70 -7.93
CA VAL A 35 28.24 13.71 -8.39
C VAL A 35 29.53 13.04 -8.77
N ILE A 36 29.89 13.11 -10.04
CA ILE A 36 31.08 12.47 -10.55
C ILE A 36 32.18 13.50 -10.64
N ARG A 37 33.24 13.25 -9.87
CA ARG A 37 34.35 14.18 -9.83
C ARG A 37 35.04 14.21 -11.17
N GLY A 38 35.25 15.42 -11.69
CA GLY A 38 35.88 15.57 -12.98
C GLY A 38 34.96 15.50 -14.14
N SER A 39 33.70 15.20 -13.89
CA SER A 39 32.69 15.17 -14.94
C SER A 39 31.93 16.46 -14.93
N GLU A 40 31.17 16.67 -15.97
CA GLU A 40 30.32 17.82 -16.08
C GLU A 40 28.98 17.51 -15.46
N GLY A 41 28.64 18.29 -14.44
CA GLY A 41 27.34 18.19 -13.83
C GLY A 41 27.15 16.95 -13.03
N ASP A 42 25.92 16.73 -12.64
CA ASP A 42 25.52 15.61 -11.85
C ASP A 42 25.04 14.49 -12.73
N ASP A 43 25.28 13.29 -12.26
CA ASP A 43 24.73 12.12 -12.93
C ASP A 43 23.50 11.69 -12.15
N LEU A 44 22.32 11.89 -12.73
CA LEU A 44 21.09 11.56 -12.08
C LEU A 44 20.67 10.17 -12.52
N LEU A 45 20.69 9.26 -11.58
CA LEU A 45 20.35 7.89 -11.86
C LEU A 45 18.91 7.61 -11.46
N ASP A 46 18.11 7.25 -12.45
CA ASP A 46 16.74 6.85 -12.21
C ASP A 46 16.71 5.34 -12.11
N GLU A 47 16.50 4.85 -10.90
CA GLU A 47 16.51 3.41 -10.70
C GLU A 47 15.28 2.73 -11.28
N GLY A 48 14.31 3.53 -11.75
CA GLY A 48 13.13 2.97 -12.37
C GLY A 48 12.16 2.34 -11.40
N ALA A 49 12.49 2.35 -10.15
CA ALA A 49 11.62 1.79 -9.14
C ALA A 49 10.67 2.87 -8.63
N GLU A 50 9.44 2.51 -8.53
CA GLU A 50 8.42 3.39 -7.97
C GLU A 50 7.89 2.73 -6.72
N SER A 51 7.49 3.55 -5.79
CA SER A 51 6.93 3.07 -4.55
C SER A 51 5.58 3.75 -4.37
N ALA A 52 4.53 2.95 -4.25
CA ALA A 52 3.20 3.47 -4.03
C ALA A 52 2.84 3.26 -2.57
N GLU A 53 2.32 4.30 -1.98
CA GLU A 53 1.86 4.24 -0.59
C GLU A 53 0.37 4.56 -0.58
N TYR A 54 -0.38 3.76 0.16
CA TYR A 54 -1.83 3.91 0.23
C TYR A 54 -2.24 4.21 1.65
N THR A 55 -3.04 5.24 1.82
CA THR A 55 -3.65 5.56 3.10
C THR A 55 -5.14 5.34 2.96
N ILE A 56 -5.67 4.43 3.75
CA ILE A 56 -7.08 4.06 3.68
C ILE A 56 -7.74 4.48 4.97
N THR A 57 -8.74 5.34 4.86
CA THR A 57 -9.44 5.85 6.04
C THR A 57 -10.93 5.64 5.89
N GLY A 58 -11.63 5.59 7.01
CA GLY A 58 -13.07 5.42 6.99
C GLY A 58 -13.59 4.94 8.32
N ASN A 59 -14.70 4.25 8.26
CA ASN A 59 -15.34 3.69 9.44
C ASN A 59 -15.64 2.23 9.20
N MET A 60 -15.51 1.43 10.25
CA MET A 60 -15.89 0.04 10.15
C MET A 60 -16.28 -0.45 11.54
N SER A 61 -16.98 -1.59 11.59
CA SER A 61 -17.34 -2.19 12.84
C SER A 61 -16.13 -2.85 13.46
N LEU A 62 -16.22 -3.10 14.75
CA LEU A 62 -15.15 -3.80 15.45
C LEU A 62 -14.94 -5.20 14.86
N SER A 63 -16.02 -5.83 14.45
CA SER A 63 -15.95 -7.16 13.87
C SER A 63 -15.11 -7.13 12.59
N GLU A 64 -15.32 -6.14 11.75
CA GLU A 64 -14.54 -6.00 10.53
C GLU A 64 -13.08 -5.68 10.83
N TYR A 65 -12.85 -4.82 11.82
CA TYR A 65 -11.49 -4.48 12.16
C TYR A 65 -10.71 -5.69 12.65
N LYS A 66 -11.38 -6.59 13.36
CA LYS A 66 -10.70 -7.79 13.84
C LYS A 66 -10.20 -8.65 12.68
N GLU A 67 -10.96 -8.69 11.59
CA GLU A 67 -10.52 -9.43 10.41
C GLU A 67 -9.33 -8.76 9.77
N ILE A 68 -9.34 -7.43 9.71
CA ILE A 68 -8.19 -6.70 9.17
C ILE A 68 -6.96 -6.90 10.04
N LEU A 69 -7.16 -6.89 11.34
CA LEU A 69 -6.06 -7.10 12.28
C LEU A 69 -5.44 -8.49 12.08
N THR A 70 -6.28 -9.48 11.82
CA THR A 70 -5.79 -10.83 11.54
C THR A 70 -4.93 -10.83 10.28
N ILE A 71 -5.37 -10.11 9.25
CA ILE A 71 -4.59 -10.00 8.02
C ILE A 71 -3.28 -9.28 8.28
N PHE A 72 -3.33 -8.22 9.09
CA PHE A 72 -2.15 -7.46 9.43
C PHE A 72 -1.09 -8.34 10.10
N ARG A 73 -1.54 -9.22 11.01
CA ARG A 73 -0.62 -10.04 11.77
C ARG A 73 -0.20 -11.30 11.04
N ALA A 74 -0.87 -11.63 9.96
CA ALA A 74 -0.53 -12.81 9.19
C ALA A 74 0.69 -12.60 8.29
N GLY A 75 1.17 -11.37 8.21
CA GLY A 75 2.36 -11.07 7.43
C GLY A 75 2.02 -10.16 6.27
N GLN A 76 2.71 -10.39 5.18
CA GLN A 76 2.62 -9.50 4.03
C GLN A 76 1.35 -9.80 3.24
N PRO A 77 0.44 -8.85 3.14
CA PRO A 77 -0.83 -9.12 2.46
C PRO A 77 -0.75 -8.84 0.97
N TRP A 78 -1.77 -9.31 0.26
CA TRP A 78 -2.03 -8.89 -1.09
C TRP A 78 -3.01 -7.74 -1.05
N PHE A 79 -2.82 -6.79 -1.93
CA PHE A 79 -3.66 -5.60 -2.00
C PHE A 79 -4.11 -5.38 -3.43
N HIS A 80 -5.39 -5.11 -3.60
CA HIS A 80 -5.94 -4.79 -4.91
C HIS A 80 -6.08 -3.28 -5.00
N ASP A 81 -5.29 -2.68 -5.87
CA ASP A 81 -5.23 -1.23 -6.05
C ASP A 81 -6.46 -0.77 -6.81
N PRO A 82 -7.31 0.07 -6.20
CA PRO A 82 -8.51 0.51 -6.91
C PRO A 82 -8.24 1.52 -8.02
N PHE A 83 -7.07 2.13 -8.04
CA PHE A 83 -6.75 3.13 -9.05
C PHE A 83 -6.29 2.50 -10.34
N GLU A 84 -5.39 1.54 -10.25
CA GLU A 84 -4.83 0.89 -11.42
C GLU A 84 -5.31 -0.53 -11.57
N GLU A 85 -6.10 -0.99 -10.60
CA GLU A 85 -6.69 -2.32 -10.63
C GLU A 85 -5.64 -3.41 -10.74
N ARG A 86 -4.55 -3.21 -9.98
CA ARG A 86 -3.47 -4.18 -9.92
C ARG A 86 -3.52 -4.93 -8.60
N GLN A 87 -3.12 -6.17 -8.64
CA GLN A 87 -2.94 -6.96 -7.43
C GLN A 87 -1.45 -6.97 -7.12
N MET A 88 -1.12 -6.63 -5.89
CA MET A 88 0.28 -6.48 -5.52
C MET A 88 0.51 -6.95 -4.10
N LYS A 89 1.74 -7.36 -3.83
CA LYS A 89 2.17 -7.57 -2.46
C LYS A 89 2.37 -6.22 -1.81
N ALA A 90 1.98 -6.10 -0.58
CA ALA A 90 2.09 -4.85 0.13
C ALA A 90 2.70 -5.07 1.51
N LEU A 91 3.24 -4.00 2.05
CA LEU A 91 3.69 -3.97 3.42
C LEU A 91 2.69 -3.17 4.22
N PHE A 92 2.18 -3.77 5.27
CA PHE A 92 1.25 -3.09 6.15
C PHE A 92 2.09 -2.33 7.16
N LEU A 93 2.17 -1.03 6.99
CA LEU A 93 3.03 -0.22 7.85
C LEU A 93 2.38 0.07 9.19
N ARG A 94 1.06 0.32 9.15
CA ARG A 94 0.40 0.75 10.37
C ARG A 94 -1.10 0.57 10.21
N ILE A 95 -1.75 0.16 11.29
CA ILE A 95 -3.20 0.22 11.34
C ILE A 95 -3.59 0.94 12.62
N ASP A 96 -4.66 1.70 12.54
CA ASP A 96 -5.13 2.52 13.64
C ASP A 96 -6.63 2.42 13.66
N TYR A 97 -7.20 2.21 14.83
CA TYR A 97 -8.64 2.05 14.94
C TYR A 97 -9.12 2.62 16.27
N ASP A 98 -10.18 3.40 16.18
CA ASP A 98 -10.79 4.00 17.35
C ASP A 98 -12.13 3.31 17.58
N SER A 99 -12.24 2.54 18.64
CA SER A 99 -13.44 1.77 18.90
C SER A 99 -14.62 2.66 19.31
N ALA A 100 -14.34 3.85 19.80
CA ALA A 100 -15.42 4.74 20.22
C ALA A 100 -16.20 5.29 19.02
N THR A 101 -15.50 5.51 17.90
CA THR A 101 -16.10 6.10 16.71
C THR A 101 -16.15 5.14 15.54
N GLY A 102 -15.35 4.08 15.58
CA GLY A 102 -15.26 3.16 14.45
C GLY A 102 -14.36 3.65 13.35
N THR A 103 -13.68 4.77 13.54
CA THR A 103 -12.80 5.31 12.51
C THR A 103 -11.51 4.53 12.46
N PHE A 104 -10.97 4.40 11.24
CA PHE A 104 -9.72 3.68 11.06
C PHE A 104 -8.83 4.40 10.08
N GLU A 105 -7.54 4.08 10.17
CA GLU A 105 -6.55 4.54 9.21
C GLU A 105 -5.54 3.43 9.02
N PHE A 106 -5.40 2.97 7.79
CA PHE A 106 -4.43 1.93 7.44
C PHE A 106 -3.44 2.52 6.45
N ILE A 107 -2.17 2.21 6.65
CA ILE A 107 -1.13 2.67 5.74
C ILE A 107 -0.41 1.45 5.19
N LEU A 108 -0.44 1.32 3.88
CA LEU A 108 0.22 0.23 3.18
C LEU A 108 1.22 0.81 2.19
N MET A 109 2.26 0.07 1.94
CA MET A 109 3.24 0.44 0.92
C MET A 109 3.41 -0.73 -0.02
N GLU A 110 3.47 -0.44 -1.30
CA GLU A 110 3.73 -1.47 -2.28
C GLU A 110 5.12 -2.03 -2.07
N ASP A 111 5.22 -3.35 -2.06
CA ASP A 111 6.52 -4.00 -2.00
C ASP A 111 7.00 -4.21 -3.43
N ALA A 112 7.71 -3.23 -3.93
CA ALA A 112 8.09 -3.24 -5.34
C ALA A 112 9.01 -4.42 -5.66
N GLU A 113 9.82 -4.82 -4.70
CA GLU A 113 10.72 -5.94 -4.93
C GLU A 113 9.96 -7.25 -5.05
N GLN A 114 8.93 -7.41 -4.21
CA GLN A 114 8.13 -8.63 -4.27
C GLN A 114 7.15 -8.60 -5.42
N SER A 115 6.66 -7.41 -5.76
CA SER A 115 5.70 -7.28 -6.85
C SER A 115 6.36 -7.45 -8.21
N GLU A 116 7.64 -7.21 -8.27
CA GLU A 116 8.37 -7.27 -9.52
C GLU A 116 8.54 -8.71 -9.94
N ILE A 117 8.04 -9.03 -11.11
CA ILE A 117 8.11 -10.40 -11.60
C ILE A 117 9.46 -10.62 -12.25
N LYS A 118 10.15 -11.60 -11.76
CA LYS A 118 11.41 -12.03 -12.38
C LYS A 118 11.12 -13.13 -13.33
N SER A 119 11.30 -12.84 -14.55
CA SER A 119 11.05 -13.88 -15.55
C SER A 119 12.29 -14.65 -15.83
#